data_1205ccf2f80dd3899b159026bd1d389f
#
_entry.id   1205ccf2f80dd3899b159026bd1d389f
#
_cell.length_a   1.000
_cell.length_b   1.000
_cell.length_c   1.000
_cell.angle_alpha   90.00
_cell.angle_beta   90.00
_cell.angle_gamma   90.00
#
_symmetry.space_group_name_H-M   'P 1'
#
loop_
_entity.id
_entity.type
_entity.pdbx_description
1 polymer ?
#
loop_
_entity_poly.entity_id
_entity_poly.type
_entity_poly.pdbx_seq_one_letter_code
_entity_poly.pdbx_strand_id
1 'polypeptide(L)'
;MMKDYKVILVGRSGSGKTTAIRSVSEINVVSTDVRASDRVVAEKETTTVGFDYGELTIPGGQNRMRLYGTPGQERFTFMRDILELGSAGILLLADNHRPDPLAETRSWLQALKSGPLPGNAIVLLGIVKCDLSPLPDIEQYQRLLREEGLCFPVATLDARSPERVLFLLKVLFCQLERARNEEVYS
;
A
#
# COMPACT_ATOMS: atom_id res chain seq x y z
N MET A 1 25.85 -4.53 3.01
CA MET A 1 25.33 -3.15 2.94
C MET A 1 23.82 -3.20 3.16
N MET A 2 23.27 -2.49 4.12
CA MET A 2 21.84 -2.47 4.42
C MET A 2 21.11 -1.84 3.22
N LYS A 3 20.07 -2.52 2.72
CA LYS A 3 19.26 -2.00 1.61
C LYS A 3 17.92 -1.50 2.14
N ASP A 4 17.48 -0.37 1.62
CA ASP A 4 16.18 0.21 1.92
C ASP A 4 15.18 -0.08 0.80
N TYR A 5 14.01 -0.60 1.17
CA TYR A 5 12.89 -0.85 0.27
C TYR A 5 11.73 0.07 0.64
N LYS A 6 11.18 0.75 -0.35
CA LYS A 6 9.99 1.58 -0.15
C LYS A 6 8.75 0.76 -0.45
N VAL A 7 7.77 0.81 0.44
CA VAL A 7 6.46 0.19 0.26
C VAL A 7 5.38 1.24 0.52
N ILE A 8 4.49 1.38 -0.44
CA ILE A 8 3.38 2.32 -0.36
C ILE A 8 2.10 1.54 -0.11
N LEU A 9 1.41 1.87 0.98
CA LEU A 9 0.08 1.36 1.27
C LEU A 9 -0.94 2.32 0.67
N VAL A 10 -1.73 1.82 -0.28
CA VAL A 10 -2.79 2.57 -0.95
C VAL A 10 -4.15 1.97 -0.66
N GLY A 11 -5.18 2.75 -0.79
CA GLY A 11 -6.56 2.36 -0.53
C GLY A 11 -7.33 3.49 0.11
N ARG A 12 -8.64 3.36 0.16
CA ARG A 12 -9.55 4.39 0.67
C ARG A 12 -9.31 4.72 2.14
N SER A 13 -9.79 5.88 2.57
CA SER A 13 -9.79 6.26 3.98
C SER A 13 -10.55 5.20 4.79
N GLY A 14 -9.96 4.78 5.92
CA GLY A 14 -10.51 3.71 6.76
C GLY A 14 -10.23 2.28 6.30
N SER A 15 -9.48 2.04 5.20
CA SER A 15 -9.09 0.70 4.77
C SER A 15 -8.02 0.02 5.65
N GLY A 16 -7.56 0.68 6.71
CA GLY A 16 -6.61 0.09 7.66
C GLY A 16 -5.13 0.32 7.35
N LYS A 17 -4.76 1.26 6.44
CA LYS A 17 -3.35 1.58 6.14
C LYS A 17 -2.54 1.95 7.37
N THR A 18 -3.02 2.95 8.13
CA THR A 18 -2.38 3.39 9.39
C THR A 18 -2.28 2.25 10.40
N THR A 19 -3.33 1.43 10.50
CA THR A 19 -3.38 0.26 11.40
C THR A 19 -2.32 -0.76 10.99
N ALA A 20 -2.22 -1.09 9.71
CA ALA A 20 -1.23 -2.02 9.19
C ALA A 20 0.20 -1.53 9.44
N ILE A 21 0.48 -0.25 9.17
CA ILE A 21 1.81 0.32 9.44
C ILE A 21 2.13 0.27 10.94
N ARG A 22 1.20 0.69 11.80
CA ARG A 22 1.40 0.67 13.26
C ARG A 22 1.62 -0.72 13.81
N SER A 23 1.00 -1.74 13.22
CA SER A 23 1.11 -3.12 13.70
C SER A 23 2.51 -3.71 13.55
N VAL A 24 3.32 -3.22 12.59
CA VAL A 24 4.63 -3.79 12.26
C VAL A 24 5.79 -2.81 12.40
N SER A 25 5.51 -1.52 12.56
CA SER A 25 6.56 -0.50 12.63
C SER A 25 7.38 -0.61 13.91
N GLU A 26 8.71 -0.59 13.76
CA GLU A 26 9.68 -0.57 14.84
C GLU A 26 9.90 0.84 15.42
N ILE A 27 9.38 1.85 14.73
CA ILE A 27 9.40 3.25 15.18
C ILE A 27 7.97 3.73 15.47
N ASN A 28 7.86 4.81 16.25
CA ASN A 28 6.58 5.50 16.39
C ASN A 28 6.12 5.98 15.02
N VAL A 29 4.92 5.57 14.61
CA VAL A 29 4.37 5.99 13.30
C VAL A 29 4.17 7.50 13.31
N VAL A 30 4.84 8.17 12.40
CA VAL A 30 4.63 9.60 12.16
C VAL A 30 3.40 9.75 11.27
N SER A 31 2.35 10.37 11.81
CA SER A 31 1.14 10.69 11.05
C SER A 31 1.03 12.22 10.95
N THR A 32 1.00 12.72 9.73
CA THR A 32 0.82 14.15 9.46
C THR A 32 -0.67 14.50 9.24
N ASP A 33 -1.60 13.64 9.70
CA ASP A 33 -3.02 13.94 9.66
C ASP A 33 -3.32 15.19 10.50
N VAL A 34 -3.39 16.34 9.85
CA VAL A 34 -3.98 17.54 10.44
C VAL A 34 -5.48 17.28 10.56
N ARG A 35 -5.95 17.07 11.77
CA ARG A 35 -7.39 16.97 12.04
C ARG A 35 -8.08 18.19 11.45
N ALA A 36 -9.17 17.95 10.74
CA ALA A 36 -9.98 19.02 10.11
C ALA A 36 -10.57 20.05 11.10
N SER A 37 -10.31 19.91 12.40
CA SER A 37 -10.76 20.80 13.47
C SER A 37 -9.89 22.06 13.66
N ASP A 38 -8.68 22.13 13.10
CA ASP A 38 -7.79 23.27 13.29
C ASP A 38 -7.72 24.20 12.07
N ARG A 39 -8.83 24.31 11.32
CA ARG A 39 -8.99 25.34 10.28
C ARG A 39 -9.22 26.70 10.91
N VAL A 40 -8.19 27.30 11.47
CA VAL A 40 -8.14 28.76 11.67
C VAL A 40 -6.81 29.26 11.11
N VAL A 41 -6.95 29.98 9.99
CA VAL A 41 -5.98 30.95 9.45
C VAL A 41 -4.62 30.38 9.01
N ALA A 42 -4.51 30.01 7.72
CA ALA A 42 -3.35 30.42 6.92
C ALA A 42 -3.72 30.33 5.42
N GLU A 43 -3.98 31.49 4.85
CA GLU A 43 -3.81 31.72 3.40
C GLU A 43 -2.35 31.47 3.03
N LYS A 44 -2.05 30.28 2.56
CA LYS A 44 -0.95 29.98 1.61
C LYS A 44 -1.15 28.56 1.09
N GLU A 45 -1.13 28.42 -0.22
CA GLU A 45 -1.26 27.19 -1.02
C GLU A 45 -0.11 26.19 -0.78
N THR A 46 -0.03 25.61 0.40
CA THR A 46 0.75 24.42 0.65
C THR A 46 -0.17 23.42 1.32
N THR A 47 -0.83 22.62 0.49
CA THR A 47 -1.61 21.47 0.97
C THR A 47 -0.62 20.49 1.59
N THR A 48 -0.48 20.51 2.92
CA THR A 48 0.23 19.48 3.66
C THR A 48 -0.54 18.17 3.44
N VAL A 49 0.01 17.29 2.63
CA VAL A 49 -0.59 15.99 2.36
C VAL A 49 -0.26 15.11 3.56
N GLY A 50 -1.27 14.79 4.37
CA GLY A 50 -1.11 13.87 5.49
C GLY A 50 -0.74 12.48 5.01
N PHE A 51 0.37 11.92 5.49
CA PHE A 51 0.76 10.54 5.24
C PHE A 51 1.22 9.88 6.55
N ASP A 52 1.05 8.56 6.61
CA ASP A 52 1.61 7.76 7.68
C ASP A 52 2.99 7.23 7.25
N TYR A 53 3.96 7.29 8.17
CA TYR A 53 5.29 6.75 7.95
C TYR A 53 5.69 5.80 9.06
N GLY A 54 6.24 4.64 8.67
CA GLY A 54 6.81 3.65 9.59
C GLY A 54 7.98 2.92 8.97
N GLU A 55 8.77 2.25 9.80
CA GLU A 55 9.92 1.44 9.39
C GLU A 55 9.88 0.08 10.05
N LEU A 56 10.36 -0.93 9.32
CA LEU A 56 10.61 -2.25 9.87
C LEU A 56 11.85 -2.89 9.26
N THR A 57 12.56 -3.69 10.04
CA THR A 57 13.66 -4.53 9.59
C THR A 57 13.10 -5.88 9.12
N ILE A 58 13.48 -6.33 7.94
CA ILE A 58 13.05 -7.64 7.43
C ILE A 58 13.73 -8.73 8.24
N PRO A 59 12.98 -9.63 8.91
CA PRO A 59 13.55 -10.72 9.69
C PRO A 59 14.47 -11.62 8.85
N GLY A 60 15.67 -11.88 9.36
CA GLY A 60 16.67 -12.72 8.71
C GLY A 60 17.63 -11.99 7.78
N GLY A 61 17.56 -10.66 7.68
CA GLY A 61 18.43 -9.85 6.83
C GLY A 61 18.79 -8.48 7.43
N GLN A 62 19.71 -7.80 6.74
CA GLN A 62 20.08 -6.41 7.05
C GLN A 62 19.27 -5.43 6.20
N ASN A 63 18.08 -5.84 5.71
CA ASN A 63 17.25 -5.02 4.82
C ASN A 63 16.13 -4.36 5.61
N ARG A 64 15.84 -3.10 5.28
CA ARG A 64 14.81 -2.30 5.91
C ARG A 64 13.71 -1.96 4.91
N MET A 65 12.45 -2.00 5.37
CA MET A 65 11.31 -1.45 4.65
C MET A 65 10.89 -0.13 5.27
N ARG A 66 10.69 0.86 4.43
CA ARG A 66 10.05 2.12 4.75
C ARG A 66 8.62 2.08 4.22
N LEU A 67 7.67 2.19 5.14
CA LEU A 67 6.24 2.09 4.86
C LEU A 67 5.63 3.47 4.78
N TYR A 68 4.90 3.73 3.72
CA TYR A 68 4.21 5.00 3.47
C TYR A 68 2.72 4.73 3.28
N GLY A 69 1.87 5.25 4.17
CA GLY A 69 0.42 5.19 4.01
C GLY A 69 -0.09 6.45 3.32
N THR A 70 -0.70 6.31 2.15
CA THR A 70 -1.24 7.46 1.42
C THR A 70 -2.51 7.99 2.10
N PRO A 71 -2.79 9.30 2.00
CA PRO A 71 -4.11 9.82 2.35
C PRO A 71 -5.16 9.15 1.47
N GLY A 72 -6.29 8.79 2.08
CA GLY A 72 -7.34 8.02 1.41
C GLY A 72 -8.16 8.78 0.36
N GLN A 73 -7.78 10.01 0.07
CA GLN A 73 -8.33 10.81 -1.02
C GLN A 73 -7.41 10.68 -2.25
N GLU A 74 -8.00 10.53 -3.41
CA GLU A 74 -7.48 10.17 -4.74
C GLU A 74 -6.33 11.05 -5.29
N ARG A 75 -5.27 11.28 -4.52
CA ARG A 75 -4.13 12.07 -5.01
C ARG A 75 -2.94 11.18 -5.36
N PHE A 76 -3.00 10.56 -6.54
CA PHE A 76 -1.90 9.77 -7.12
C PHE A 76 -0.61 10.57 -7.36
N THR A 77 -0.67 11.90 -7.41
CA THR A 77 0.53 12.76 -7.58
C THR A 77 1.57 12.53 -6.49
N PHE A 78 1.14 12.36 -5.23
CA PHE A 78 2.05 12.07 -4.12
C PHE A 78 2.75 10.69 -4.25
N MET A 79 2.06 9.70 -4.79
CA MET A 79 2.67 8.38 -5.06
C MET A 79 3.80 8.49 -6.08
N ARG A 80 3.66 9.36 -7.08
CA ARG A 80 4.68 9.60 -8.09
C ARG A 80 6.01 10.02 -7.47
N ASP A 81 6.00 11.01 -6.59
CA ASP A 81 7.20 11.55 -5.96
C ASP A 81 7.94 10.49 -5.12
N ILE A 82 7.18 9.58 -4.45
CA ILE A 82 7.78 8.47 -3.70
C ILE A 82 8.31 7.38 -4.63
N LEU A 83 7.59 7.09 -5.72
CA LEU A 83 7.96 6.06 -6.68
C LEU A 83 9.17 6.44 -7.53
N GLU A 84 9.30 7.73 -7.90
CA GLU A 84 10.44 8.26 -8.68
C GLU A 84 11.79 8.09 -7.95
N LEU A 85 11.78 7.92 -6.63
CA LEU A 85 12.98 7.80 -5.80
C LEU A 85 13.51 6.36 -5.61
N GLY A 86 13.10 5.40 -6.44
CA GLY A 86 13.63 4.02 -6.42
C GLY A 86 12.58 2.92 -6.40
N SER A 87 13.01 1.67 -6.51
CA SER A 87 12.14 0.48 -6.54
C SER A 87 11.16 0.49 -5.37
N ALA A 88 9.87 0.48 -5.67
CA ALA A 88 8.82 0.51 -4.68
C ALA A 88 7.85 -0.66 -4.87
N GLY A 89 7.43 -1.23 -3.74
CA GLY A 89 6.29 -2.12 -3.69
C GLY A 89 5.02 -1.34 -3.36
N ILE A 90 3.90 -1.82 -3.86
CA ILE A 90 2.58 -1.28 -3.55
C ILE A 90 1.74 -2.35 -2.88
N LEU A 91 1.22 -2.05 -1.71
CA LEU A 91 0.19 -2.83 -1.04
C LEU A 91 -1.14 -2.10 -1.17
N LEU A 92 -1.98 -2.55 -2.12
CA LEU A 92 -3.34 -2.03 -2.30
C LEU A 92 -4.28 -2.71 -1.31
N LEU A 93 -4.94 -1.94 -0.45
CA LEU A 93 -5.91 -2.43 0.53
C LEU A 93 -7.33 -2.26 0.03
N ALA A 94 -7.97 -3.38 -0.35
CA ALA A 94 -9.38 -3.45 -0.71
C ALA A 94 -10.23 -3.67 0.55
N ASP A 95 -11.09 -2.72 0.88
CA ASP A 95 -11.96 -2.77 2.06
C ASP A 95 -13.24 -3.55 1.73
N ASN A 96 -13.33 -4.80 2.22
CA ASN A 96 -14.46 -5.69 1.94
C ASN A 96 -15.78 -5.24 2.60
N HIS A 97 -15.70 -4.35 3.59
CA HIS A 97 -16.87 -3.81 4.29
C HIS A 97 -17.39 -2.50 3.65
N ARG A 98 -17.30 -2.41 2.32
CA ARG A 98 -17.82 -1.29 1.53
C ARG A 98 -19.09 -1.72 0.79
N PRO A 99 -19.95 -0.78 0.36
CA PRO A 99 -21.15 -1.12 -0.42
C PRO A 99 -20.85 -1.85 -1.72
N ASP A 100 -19.78 -1.45 -2.42
CA ASP A 100 -19.32 -2.13 -3.64
C ASP A 100 -17.78 -2.22 -3.64
N PRO A 101 -17.21 -3.24 -2.97
CA PRO A 101 -15.76 -3.38 -2.84
C PRO A 101 -15.06 -3.65 -4.17
N LEU A 102 -15.70 -4.36 -5.10
CA LEU A 102 -15.12 -4.68 -6.40
C LEU A 102 -15.05 -3.45 -7.31
N ALA A 103 -16.11 -2.63 -7.37
CA ALA A 103 -16.10 -1.40 -8.14
C ALA A 103 -15.08 -0.39 -7.59
N GLU A 104 -14.98 -0.27 -6.27
CA GLU A 104 -13.98 0.58 -5.63
C GLU A 104 -12.56 0.09 -5.95
N THR A 105 -12.31 -1.21 -5.84
CA THR A 105 -11.01 -1.80 -6.18
C THR A 105 -10.68 -1.61 -7.66
N ARG A 106 -11.66 -1.78 -8.56
CA ARG A 106 -11.51 -1.53 -10.00
C ARG A 106 -11.04 -0.10 -10.27
N SER A 107 -11.65 0.89 -9.61
CA SER A 107 -11.24 2.30 -9.75
C SER A 107 -9.78 2.51 -9.34
N TRP A 108 -9.32 1.88 -8.26
CA TRP A 108 -7.92 1.92 -7.82
C TRP A 108 -6.99 1.25 -8.83
N LEU A 109 -7.36 0.09 -9.38
CA LEU A 109 -6.55 -0.62 -10.38
C LEU A 109 -6.40 0.21 -11.66
N GLN A 110 -7.49 0.84 -12.13
CA GLN A 110 -7.47 1.71 -13.30
C GLN A 110 -6.60 2.95 -13.08
N ALA A 111 -6.69 3.54 -11.89
CA ALA A 111 -5.85 4.68 -11.53
C ALA A 111 -4.36 4.28 -11.41
N LEU A 112 -4.05 3.11 -10.89
CA LEU A 112 -2.69 2.57 -10.89
C LEU A 112 -2.16 2.34 -12.33
N LYS A 113 -2.98 1.83 -13.23
CA LYS A 113 -2.62 1.62 -14.66
C LYS A 113 -2.37 2.93 -15.41
N SER A 114 -3.16 3.96 -15.09
CA SER A 114 -3.09 5.28 -15.75
C SER A 114 -2.02 6.19 -15.13
N GLY A 115 -1.56 5.85 -13.94
CA GLY A 115 -0.58 6.61 -13.19
C GLY A 115 0.87 6.31 -13.57
N PRO A 116 1.81 7.08 -13.04
CA PRO A 116 3.24 6.91 -13.32
C PRO A 116 3.82 5.76 -12.49
N LEU A 117 3.26 4.55 -12.62
CA LEU A 117 3.92 3.38 -12.04
C LEU A 117 5.22 3.14 -12.78
N PRO A 118 6.37 2.98 -12.09
CA PRO A 118 7.54 2.40 -12.71
C PRO A 118 7.15 1.06 -13.35
N GLY A 119 7.64 0.77 -14.56
CA GLY A 119 7.31 -0.48 -15.26
C GLY A 119 7.64 -1.76 -14.47
N ASN A 120 8.44 -1.63 -13.42
CA ASN A 120 8.87 -2.69 -12.49
C ASN A 120 8.19 -2.61 -11.11
N ALA A 121 7.16 -1.78 -10.91
CA ALA A 121 6.47 -1.71 -9.63
C ALA A 121 5.77 -3.04 -9.31
N ILE A 122 6.08 -3.57 -8.13
CA ILE A 122 5.45 -4.80 -7.62
C ILE A 122 4.20 -4.41 -6.83
N VAL A 123 3.06 -4.93 -7.25
CA VAL A 123 1.77 -4.67 -6.59
C VAL A 123 1.25 -5.95 -5.95
N LEU A 124 0.73 -5.83 -4.74
CA LEU A 124 0.02 -6.88 -4.02
C LEU A 124 -1.33 -6.34 -3.55
N LEU A 125 -2.39 -7.12 -3.72
CA LEU A 125 -3.74 -6.78 -3.27
C LEU A 125 -4.04 -7.48 -1.93
N GLY A 126 -4.25 -6.70 -0.88
CA GLY A 126 -4.69 -7.14 0.44
C GLY A 126 -6.19 -6.87 0.64
N ILE A 127 -7.00 -7.92 0.82
CA ILE A 127 -8.43 -7.79 1.12
C ILE A 127 -8.57 -7.67 2.63
N VAL A 128 -9.06 -6.53 3.11
CA VAL A 128 -9.23 -6.25 4.55
C VAL A 128 -10.68 -6.33 4.98
N LYS A 129 -10.90 -6.49 6.29
CA LYS A 129 -12.23 -6.57 6.93
C LYS A 129 -13.10 -7.74 6.45
N CYS A 130 -12.48 -8.85 6.06
CA CYS A 130 -13.20 -10.08 5.71
C CYS A 130 -13.95 -10.69 6.92
N ASP A 131 -13.57 -10.31 8.14
CA ASP A 131 -14.28 -10.64 9.38
C ASP A 131 -15.62 -9.92 9.50
N LEU A 132 -15.78 -8.76 8.90
CA LEU A 132 -17.03 -8.00 8.87
C LEU A 132 -17.89 -8.32 7.65
N SER A 133 -17.25 -8.59 6.52
CA SER A 133 -17.90 -8.93 5.25
C SER A 133 -17.09 -10.02 4.54
N PRO A 134 -17.53 -11.29 4.54
CA PRO A 134 -16.76 -12.37 3.93
C PRO A 134 -16.79 -12.36 2.39
N LEU A 135 -17.68 -11.59 1.79
CA LEU A 135 -17.82 -11.41 0.35
C LEU A 135 -17.57 -9.95 -0.03
N PRO A 136 -16.99 -9.68 -1.22
CA PRO A 136 -16.49 -10.64 -2.22
C PRO A 136 -15.31 -11.49 -1.71
N ASP A 137 -15.21 -12.73 -2.18
CA ASP A 137 -14.11 -13.64 -1.85
C ASP A 137 -12.86 -13.40 -2.72
N ILE A 138 -11.77 -14.12 -2.43
CA ILE A 138 -10.50 -14.01 -3.17
C ILE A 138 -10.69 -14.29 -4.67
N GLU A 139 -11.54 -15.26 -5.04
CA GLU A 139 -11.73 -15.64 -6.45
C GLU A 139 -12.40 -14.51 -7.25
N GLN A 140 -13.30 -13.77 -6.63
CA GLN A 140 -13.96 -12.61 -7.25
C GLN A 140 -12.94 -11.47 -7.49
N TYR A 141 -12.01 -11.22 -6.56
CA TYR A 141 -10.92 -10.27 -6.77
C TYR A 141 -9.92 -10.74 -7.83
N GLN A 142 -9.57 -12.03 -7.86
CA GLN A 142 -8.73 -12.59 -8.91
C GLN A 142 -9.38 -12.48 -10.29
N ARG A 143 -10.69 -12.67 -10.37
CA ARG A 143 -11.46 -12.46 -11.61
C ARG A 143 -11.40 -11.00 -12.04
N LEU A 144 -11.63 -10.08 -11.11
CA LEU A 144 -11.49 -8.64 -11.36
C LEU A 144 -10.12 -8.28 -11.93
N LEU A 145 -9.03 -8.80 -11.33
CA LEU A 145 -7.68 -8.55 -11.85
C LEU A 145 -7.51 -9.06 -13.29
N ARG A 146 -8.01 -10.27 -13.60
CA ARG A 146 -7.96 -10.81 -14.97
C ARG A 146 -8.76 -9.96 -15.96
N GLU A 147 -9.94 -9.47 -15.57
CA GLU A 147 -10.75 -8.57 -16.38
C GLU A 147 -10.01 -7.26 -16.69
N GLU A 148 -9.25 -6.76 -15.72
CA GLU A 148 -8.41 -5.57 -15.90
C GLU A 148 -7.06 -5.86 -16.61
N GLY A 149 -6.79 -7.11 -17.01
CA GLY A 149 -5.53 -7.51 -17.65
C GLY A 149 -4.33 -7.46 -16.71
N LEU A 150 -4.57 -7.67 -15.40
CA LEU A 150 -3.56 -7.60 -14.34
C LEU A 150 -3.34 -8.98 -13.70
N CYS A 151 -2.12 -9.22 -13.23
CA CYS A 151 -1.73 -10.45 -12.54
C CYS A 151 -0.93 -10.09 -11.26
N PHE A 152 -1.65 -9.67 -10.22
CA PHE A 152 -1.07 -9.39 -8.91
C PHE A 152 -1.41 -10.50 -7.92
N PRO A 153 -0.53 -10.79 -6.93
CA PRO A 153 -0.89 -11.64 -5.80
C PRO A 153 -2.06 -11.02 -5.01
N VAL A 154 -3.00 -11.85 -4.61
CA VAL A 154 -4.17 -11.47 -3.80
C VAL A 154 -4.17 -12.30 -2.53
N ALA A 155 -4.38 -11.67 -1.38
CA ALA A 155 -4.52 -12.36 -0.10
C ALA A 155 -5.46 -11.60 0.84
N THR A 156 -6.09 -12.32 1.76
CA THR A 156 -6.81 -11.69 2.87
C THR A 156 -5.83 -11.13 3.89
N LEU A 157 -6.16 -9.97 4.47
CA LEU A 157 -5.33 -9.27 5.44
C LEU A 157 -6.16 -8.78 6.62
N ASP A 158 -5.79 -9.17 7.83
CA ASP A 158 -6.18 -8.42 9.02
C ASP A 158 -5.09 -7.40 9.35
N ALA A 159 -5.38 -6.13 9.10
CA ALA A 159 -4.45 -5.03 9.35
C ALA A 159 -4.04 -4.87 10.83
N ARG A 160 -4.80 -5.48 11.75
CA ARG A 160 -4.54 -5.49 13.20
C ARG A 160 -3.56 -6.59 13.62
N SER A 161 -3.34 -7.60 12.74
CA SER A 161 -2.43 -8.72 13.03
C SER A 161 -1.04 -8.43 12.48
N PRO A 162 -0.04 -8.19 13.35
CA PRO A 162 1.35 -7.97 12.94
C PRO A 162 1.89 -9.12 12.07
N GLU A 163 1.55 -10.36 12.42
CA GLU A 163 2.02 -11.56 11.71
C GLU A 163 1.49 -11.60 10.27
N ARG A 164 0.21 -11.29 10.06
CA ARG A 164 -0.40 -11.27 8.73
C ARG A 164 0.13 -10.12 7.87
N VAL A 165 0.28 -8.93 8.46
CA VAL A 165 0.87 -7.78 7.76
C VAL A 165 2.32 -8.08 7.39
N LEU A 166 3.12 -8.59 8.33
CA LEU A 166 4.52 -8.96 8.10
C LEU A 166 4.64 -10.05 7.03
N PHE A 167 3.74 -11.03 7.00
CA PHE A 167 3.71 -12.07 5.98
C PHE A 167 3.56 -11.46 4.57
N LEU A 168 2.58 -10.57 4.36
CA LEU A 168 2.38 -9.93 3.06
C LEU A 168 3.55 -9.02 2.66
N LEU A 169 4.13 -8.30 3.61
CA LEU A 169 5.31 -7.48 3.37
C LEU A 169 6.53 -8.33 2.98
N LYS A 170 6.68 -9.53 3.56
CA LYS A 170 7.72 -10.48 3.15
C LYS A 170 7.49 -11.02 1.73
N VAL A 171 6.24 -11.34 1.37
CA VAL A 171 5.90 -11.75 -0.01
C VAL A 171 6.29 -10.65 -0.99
N LEU A 172 5.90 -9.41 -0.68
CA LEU A 172 6.24 -8.24 -1.49
C LEU A 172 7.76 -8.05 -1.59
N PHE A 173 8.49 -8.19 -0.48
CA PHE A 173 9.94 -8.10 -0.44
C PHE A 173 10.62 -9.14 -1.32
N CYS A 174 10.18 -10.41 -1.26
CA CYS A 174 10.73 -11.46 -2.10
C CYS A 174 10.58 -11.17 -3.60
N GLN A 175 9.44 -10.59 -3.99
CA GLN A 175 9.21 -10.20 -5.39
C GLN A 175 10.08 -9.00 -5.79
N LEU A 176 10.25 -8.02 -4.93
CA LEU A 176 11.15 -6.87 -5.16
C LEU A 176 12.61 -7.31 -5.32
N GLU A 177 13.08 -8.22 -4.46
CA GLU A 177 14.43 -8.78 -4.58
C GLU A 177 14.62 -9.56 -5.89
N ARG A 178 13.61 -10.34 -6.29
CA ARG A 178 13.64 -11.08 -7.55
C ARG A 178 13.72 -10.14 -8.76
N ALA A 179 12.82 -9.16 -8.86
CA ALA A 179 12.79 -8.20 -9.95
C ALA A 179 14.12 -7.44 -10.08
N ARG A 180 14.69 -7.02 -8.96
CA ARG A 180 15.98 -6.35 -8.93
C ARG A 180 17.15 -7.24 -9.40
N ASN A 181 17.14 -8.52 -9.04
CA ASN A 181 18.19 -9.44 -9.49
C ASN A 181 18.10 -9.71 -10.99
N GLU A 182 16.90 -9.75 -11.57
CA GLU A 182 16.69 -9.89 -13.00
C GLU A 182 17.24 -8.67 -13.78
N GLU A 183 17.11 -7.45 -13.23
CA GLU A 183 17.69 -6.22 -13.83
C GLU A 183 19.22 -6.18 -13.82
N VAL A 184 19.87 -6.84 -12.86
CA VAL A 184 21.35 -6.88 -12.76
C VAL A 184 21.97 -7.82 -13.79
N TYR A 185 21.21 -8.80 -14.28
CA TYR A 185 21.69 -9.82 -15.23
C TYR A 185 21.18 -9.62 -16.68
N SER A 186 20.45 -8.54 -16.95
CA SER A 186 20.00 -8.11 -18.29
C SER A 186 20.82 -6.93 -18.81
#